data_0f9df05e2371acf6149342ca870ece1d
#
_entry.id   0f9df05e2371acf6149342ca870ece1d
#
_cell.length_a   1.000
_cell.length_b   1.000
_cell.length_c   1.000
_cell.angle_alpha   90.00
_cell.angle_beta   90.00
_cell.angle_gamma   90.00
#
_symmetry.space_group_name_H-M   'P 1'
#
loop_
_entity.id
_entity.type
_entity.pdbx_description
1 polymer ?
#
loop_
_entity_poly.entity_id
_entity_poly.type
_entity_poly.pdbx_seq_one_letter_code
_entity_poly.pdbx_strand_id
1 'polypeptide(L)'
;MNQPTDTTLASPRLVKSEALLIFGLGQRCPSVGNPAIPSQWNSFLPHLGHIDGQIGNVAYGVIYNSDDSGSHDYICGVAVHEFPAHPAEFTRLRIPPQSYAVFEHRDHVSAIASTWKAIWEHGLADSGFQALDGPAFERYDEKFDGRTGLGGLEIWIPVKV
;
A
#
# COMPACT_ATOMS: atom_id res chain seq x y z
N MET A 1 -11.63 -9.18 -32.65
CA MET A 1 -11.99 -9.20 -31.37
C MET A 1 -11.07 -8.39 -30.50
N ASN A 2 -11.64 -7.69 -29.68
CA ASN A 2 -10.90 -6.88 -28.91
C ASN A 2 -10.47 -7.54 -27.67
N GLN A 3 -9.24 -7.50 -27.44
CA GLN A 3 -8.70 -8.06 -26.25
C GLN A 3 -8.98 -7.10 -25.10
N PRO A 4 -9.60 -7.54 -24.07
CA PRO A 4 -9.77 -6.67 -22.93
C PRO A 4 -8.43 -6.20 -22.47
N THR A 5 -8.37 -4.94 -22.19
CA THR A 5 -7.16 -4.40 -21.64
C THR A 5 -7.16 -4.46 -20.14
N ASP A 6 -8.21 -5.01 -19.56
CA ASP A 6 -8.24 -5.13 -18.14
C ASP A 6 -7.12 -6.02 -17.67
N THR A 7 -6.48 -5.59 -16.65
CA THR A 7 -5.45 -6.34 -15.99
C THR A 7 -6.06 -7.61 -15.44
N THR A 8 -5.50 -8.73 -15.83
CA THR A 8 -5.88 -10.00 -15.24
C THR A 8 -5.28 -10.05 -13.84
N LEU A 9 -6.13 -10.00 -12.83
CA LEU A 9 -5.67 -10.15 -11.46
C LEU A 9 -5.23 -11.57 -11.21
N ALA A 10 -4.05 -11.72 -10.62
CA ALA A 10 -3.66 -13.00 -10.06
C ALA A 10 -4.55 -13.29 -8.86
N SER A 11 -4.81 -14.56 -8.59
CA SER A 11 -5.54 -14.95 -7.39
C SER A 11 -4.78 -14.47 -6.16
N PRO A 12 -5.46 -13.90 -5.18
CA PRO A 12 -4.78 -13.46 -3.98
C PRO A 12 -4.39 -14.63 -3.10
N ARG A 13 -3.38 -14.41 -2.27
CA ARG A 13 -3.04 -15.35 -1.21
C ARG A 13 -3.44 -14.76 0.13
N LEU A 14 -3.73 -15.61 1.08
CA LEU A 14 -4.06 -15.18 2.43
C LEU A 14 -2.78 -15.13 3.27
N VAL A 15 -2.54 -13.99 3.90
CA VAL A 15 -1.36 -13.79 4.74
C VAL A 15 -1.80 -13.27 6.09
N LYS A 16 -1.30 -13.89 7.16
CA LYS A 16 -1.47 -13.37 8.51
C LYS A 16 -0.23 -12.58 8.86
N SER A 17 -0.43 -11.35 9.28
CA SER A 17 0.66 -10.45 9.63
C SER A 17 0.63 -10.10 11.10
N GLU A 18 1.81 -10.00 11.69
CA GLU A 18 1.96 -9.37 12.99
C GLU A 18 1.69 -7.88 12.89
N ALA A 19 1.64 -7.20 14.04
CA ALA A 19 1.48 -5.76 14.05
C ALA A 19 2.62 -5.10 13.26
N LEU A 20 2.27 -4.02 12.56
CA LEU A 20 3.24 -3.21 11.82
C LEU A 20 3.26 -1.81 12.41
N LEU A 21 4.45 -1.28 12.60
CA LEU A 21 4.64 0.11 12.97
C LEU A 21 5.12 0.85 11.73
N ILE A 22 4.26 1.68 11.15
CA ILE A 22 4.56 2.40 9.92
C ILE A 22 4.98 3.82 10.27
N PHE A 23 6.10 4.25 9.72
CA PHE A 23 6.70 5.55 9.99
C PHE A 23 7.05 6.21 8.67
N GLY A 24 6.53 7.40 8.43
CA GLY A 24 6.78 8.10 7.17
C GLY A 24 6.02 9.39 7.01
N LEU A 25 5.95 9.86 5.77
CA LEU A 25 5.24 11.10 5.44
C LEU A 25 3.78 10.80 5.20
N GLY A 26 2.91 11.47 5.96
CA GLY A 26 1.46 11.30 5.83
C GLY A 26 0.79 12.57 5.36
N GLN A 27 -0.33 12.40 4.65
CA GLN A 27 -1.21 13.53 4.31
C GLN A 27 -2.63 13.05 4.10
N ARG A 28 -3.57 13.98 4.21
CA ARG A 28 -4.96 13.70 3.88
C ARG A 28 -5.17 13.91 2.39
N CYS A 29 -5.69 12.90 1.72
CA CYS A 29 -5.93 12.93 0.28
C CYS A 29 -7.43 12.98 0.00
N PRO A 30 -7.89 13.87 -0.90
CA PRO A 30 -9.32 13.99 -1.18
C PRO A 30 -9.91 12.82 -1.98
N SER A 31 -9.07 12.06 -2.68
CA SER A 31 -9.54 10.88 -3.42
C SER A 31 -8.36 10.00 -3.78
N VAL A 32 -8.66 8.75 -4.14
CA VAL A 32 -7.64 7.84 -4.66
C VAL A 32 -7.14 8.38 -5.99
N GLY A 33 -5.84 8.25 -6.24
CA GLY A 33 -5.23 8.76 -7.45
C GLY A 33 -4.92 10.25 -7.42
N ASN A 34 -4.86 10.82 -6.21
CA ASN A 34 -4.55 12.23 -6.04
C ASN A 34 -3.18 12.55 -6.64
N PRO A 35 -3.09 13.61 -7.50
CA PRO A 35 -1.81 13.99 -8.11
C PRO A 35 -0.72 14.37 -7.11
N ALA A 36 -1.06 14.67 -5.87
CA ALA A 36 -0.06 14.97 -4.84
C ALA A 36 0.71 13.73 -4.36
N ILE A 37 0.21 12.53 -4.64
CA ILE A 37 0.87 11.30 -4.15
C ILE A 37 2.27 11.11 -4.74
N PRO A 38 2.50 11.29 -6.05
CA PRO A 38 3.88 11.19 -6.57
C PRO A 38 4.84 12.19 -5.92
N SER A 39 4.38 13.40 -5.65
CA SER A 39 5.18 14.40 -4.97
C SER A 39 5.52 13.99 -3.54
N GLN A 40 4.56 13.39 -2.84
CA GLN A 40 4.77 12.87 -1.49
C GLN A 40 5.84 11.77 -1.49
N TRP A 41 5.78 10.86 -2.45
CA TRP A 41 6.81 9.82 -2.60
C TRP A 41 8.18 10.42 -2.88
N ASN A 42 8.24 11.42 -3.76
CA ASN A 42 9.52 12.09 -4.05
C ASN A 42 10.11 12.73 -2.81
N SER A 43 9.28 13.25 -1.92
CA SER A 43 9.75 13.83 -0.66
C SER A 43 10.20 12.76 0.33
N PHE A 44 9.60 11.58 0.29
CA PHE A 44 9.95 10.51 1.21
C PHE A 44 11.19 9.72 0.79
N LEU A 45 11.38 9.50 -0.51
CA LEU A 45 12.42 8.60 -1.01
C LEU A 45 13.83 8.87 -0.49
N PRO A 46 14.26 10.13 -0.28
CA PRO A 46 15.59 10.36 0.30
C PRO A 46 15.77 9.79 1.70
N HIS A 47 14.71 9.52 2.41
CA HIS A 47 14.78 8.95 3.76
C HIS A 47 14.84 7.42 3.75
N LEU A 48 14.46 6.80 2.64
CA LEU A 48 14.42 5.34 2.53
C LEU A 48 15.82 4.77 2.74
N GLY A 49 15.93 3.81 3.66
CA GLY A 49 17.21 3.22 4.02
C GLY A 49 17.97 3.97 5.10
N HIS A 50 17.45 5.13 5.54
CA HIS A 50 18.14 6.00 6.50
C HIS A 50 17.30 6.25 7.76
N ILE A 51 16.28 5.42 7.98
CA ILE A 51 15.38 5.57 9.12
C ILE A 51 15.80 4.59 10.20
N ASP A 52 15.96 5.08 11.42
CA ASP A 52 16.36 4.26 12.56
C ASP A 52 15.33 3.16 12.80
N GLY A 53 15.80 1.93 12.95
CA GLY A 53 14.92 0.79 13.20
C GLY A 53 14.16 0.29 11.98
N GLN A 54 14.48 0.78 10.79
CA GLN A 54 13.82 0.33 9.58
C GLN A 54 14.00 -1.17 9.36
N ILE A 55 12.91 -1.85 9.04
CA ILE A 55 12.93 -3.29 8.78
C ILE A 55 13.06 -3.51 7.26
N GLY A 56 14.21 -4.01 6.84
CA GLY A 56 14.47 -4.32 5.43
C GLY A 56 14.44 -3.09 4.52
N ASN A 57 14.42 -3.36 3.22
CA ASN A 57 14.34 -2.30 2.20
C ASN A 57 12.98 -2.34 1.53
N VAL A 58 11.93 -2.29 2.34
CA VAL A 58 10.55 -2.37 1.89
C VAL A 58 9.86 -1.06 2.18
N ALA A 59 9.19 -0.51 1.18
CA ALA A 59 8.41 0.71 1.35
C ALA A 59 6.92 0.39 1.31
N TYR A 60 6.13 1.22 1.95
CA TYR A 60 4.68 1.03 2.07
C TYR A 60 3.96 2.30 1.67
N GLY A 61 2.87 2.15 0.93
CA GLY A 61 1.89 3.22 0.72
C GLY A 61 0.61 2.82 1.41
N VAL A 62 0.30 3.41 2.55
CA VAL A 62 -0.80 2.97 3.41
C VAL A 62 -1.99 3.91 3.27
N ILE A 63 -3.15 3.32 2.96
CA ILE A 63 -4.44 4.03 2.86
C ILE A 63 -5.27 3.67 4.07
N TYR A 64 -5.74 4.67 4.81
CA TYR A 64 -6.54 4.43 6.00
C TYR A 64 -7.45 5.62 6.28
N ASN A 65 -8.37 5.47 7.23
CA ASN A 65 -9.34 6.50 7.61
C ASN A 65 -10.12 7.03 6.41
N SER A 66 -10.54 6.13 5.53
CA SER A 66 -11.36 6.50 4.37
C SER A 66 -12.75 6.91 4.83
N ASP A 67 -13.32 7.92 4.19
CA ASP A 67 -14.68 8.36 4.47
C ASP A 67 -15.58 8.18 3.23
N ASP A 68 -16.84 8.57 3.37
CA ASP A 68 -17.82 8.35 2.32
C ASP A 68 -17.58 9.20 1.08
N SER A 69 -16.79 10.26 1.20
CA SER A 69 -16.46 11.12 0.06
C SER A 69 -15.29 10.58 -0.76
N GLY A 70 -14.65 9.51 -0.29
CA GLY A 70 -13.45 8.98 -0.91
C GLY A 70 -12.16 9.60 -0.37
N SER A 71 -12.27 10.54 0.55
CA SER A 71 -11.09 11.09 1.21
C SER A 71 -10.48 10.05 2.15
N HIS A 72 -9.19 10.07 2.28
CA HIS A 72 -8.46 9.11 3.11
C HIS A 72 -7.12 9.68 3.52
N ASP A 73 -6.52 9.08 4.56
CA ASP A 73 -5.15 9.37 4.91
C ASP A 73 -4.22 8.46 4.11
N TYR A 74 -3.06 8.97 3.75
CA TYR A 74 -2.07 8.21 3.00
C TYR A 74 -0.69 8.45 3.58
N ILE A 75 0.05 7.37 3.86
CA ILE A 75 1.43 7.44 4.35
C ILE A 75 2.35 6.76 3.35
N CYS A 76 3.43 7.47 2.94
CA CYS A 76 4.58 6.84 2.32
C CYS A 76 5.57 6.55 3.43
N GLY A 77 5.90 5.30 3.68
CA GLY A 77 6.73 4.99 4.83
C GLY A 77 7.39 3.63 4.79
N VAL A 78 7.94 3.28 5.92
CA VAL A 78 8.58 2.00 6.15
C VAL A 78 8.06 1.40 7.43
N ALA A 79 8.22 0.08 7.58
CA ALA A 79 7.97 -0.57 8.85
C ALA A 79 9.21 -0.42 9.73
N VAL A 80 9.01 -0.16 11.01
CA VAL A 80 10.10 0.00 11.98
C VAL A 80 9.87 -0.89 13.18
N HIS A 81 10.94 -1.22 13.90
CA HIS A 81 10.86 -2.01 15.14
C HIS A 81 10.24 -1.19 16.27
N GLU A 82 10.56 0.09 16.32
CA GLU A 82 9.91 1.03 17.22
C GLU A 82 9.99 2.41 16.56
N PHE A 83 9.07 3.29 16.95
CA PHE A 83 9.03 4.61 16.33
C PHE A 83 10.23 5.45 16.75
N PRO A 84 11.03 5.94 15.77
CA PRO A 84 12.11 6.85 16.11
C PRO A 84 11.57 8.22 16.50
N ALA A 85 12.39 9.00 17.23
CA ALA A 85 12.02 10.35 17.63
C ALA A 85 12.02 11.32 16.45
N HIS A 86 12.84 11.04 15.45
CA HIS A 86 13.06 11.95 14.31
C HIS A 86 12.91 11.22 12.99
N PRO A 87 12.42 11.88 11.96
CA PRO A 87 11.90 13.24 11.97
C PRO A 87 10.62 13.35 12.80
N ALA A 88 10.52 14.41 13.59
CA ALA A 88 9.38 14.56 14.50
C ALA A 88 8.07 14.76 13.75
N GLU A 89 8.13 15.32 12.54
CA GLU A 89 6.95 15.59 11.72
C GLU A 89 6.42 14.36 11.00
N PHE A 90 7.16 13.25 11.00
CA PHE A 90 6.69 12.02 10.37
C PHE A 90 5.48 11.46 11.11
N THR A 91 4.60 10.85 10.34
CA THR A 91 3.41 10.19 10.88
C THR A 91 3.77 8.82 11.40
N ARG A 92 3.15 8.44 12.51
CA ARG A 92 3.32 7.15 13.17
C ARG A 92 1.99 6.43 13.16
N LEU A 93 1.95 5.23 12.58
CA LEU A 93 0.73 4.43 12.52
C LEU A 93 1.03 3.02 12.98
N ARG A 94 0.32 2.56 14.00
CA ARG A 94 0.38 1.15 14.38
C ARG A 94 -0.79 0.42 13.74
N ILE A 95 -0.47 -0.59 12.92
CA ILE A 95 -1.47 -1.48 12.33
C ILE A 95 -1.48 -2.75 13.18
N PRO A 96 -2.62 -3.14 13.78
CA PRO A 96 -2.66 -4.34 14.63
C PRO A 96 -2.46 -5.60 13.81
N PRO A 97 -2.19 -6.75 14.46
CA PRO A 97 -2.13 -8.02 13.74
C PRO A 97 -3.41 -8.23 12.94
N GLN A 98 -3.27 -8.70 11.71
CA GLN A 98 -4.38 -8.73 10.77
C GLN A 98 -4.13 -9.77 9.68
N SER A 99 -5.21 -10.35 9.16
CA SER A 99 -5.14 -11.20 7.98
C SER A 99 -5.43 -10.35 6.75
N TYR A 100 -4.72 -10.65 5.66
CA TYR A 100 -4.83 -9.90 4.42
C TYR A 100 -5.00 -10.81 3.22
N ALA A 101 -5.79 -10.36 2.26
CA ALA A 101 -5.73 -10.89 0.90
C ALA A 101 -4.66 -10.08 0.17
N VAL A 102 -3.67 -10.74 -0.39
CA VAL A 102 -2.52 -10.10 -1.01
C VAL A 102 -2.58 -10.34 -2.51
N PHE A 103 -2.71 -9.24 -3.26
CA PHE A 103 -2.77 -9.27 -4.71
C PHE A 103 -1.47 -8.74 -5.29
N GLU A 104 -0.88 -9.50 -6.22
CA GLU A 104 0.31 -9.01 -6.92
C GLU A 104 -0.08 -8.01 -7.99
N HIS A 105 0.65 -6.91 -8.06
CA HIS A 105 0.54 -5.97 -9.18
C HIS A 105 1.73 -6.24 -10.12
N ARG A 106 1.45 -6.78 -11.29
CA ARG A 106 2.49 -7.24 -12.21
C ARG A 106 2.81 -6.26 -13.32
N ASP A 107 2.01 -5.21 -13.42
CA ASP A 107 2.20 -4.16 -14.41
C ASP A 107 3.08 -3.04 -13.88
N HIS A 108 3.33 -2.05 -14.74
CA HIS A 108 4.02 -0.84 -14.34
C HIS A 108 3.27 -0.16 -13.19
N VAL A 109 3.99 0.49 -12.32
CA VAL A 109 3.40 1.13 -11.13
C VAL A 109 2.35 2.17 -11.47
N SER A 110 2.45 2.81 -12.65
CA SER A 110 1.44 3.80 -13.07
C SER A 110 0.06 3.20 -13.28
N ALA A 111 -0.05 1.87 -13.42
CA ALA A 111 -1.33 1.18 -13.59
C ALA A 111 -1.92 0.73 -12.25
N ILE A 112 -1.34 1.12 -11.13
CA ILE A 112 -1.76 0.59 -9.83
C ILE A 112 -3.20 0.98 -9.48
N ALA A 113 -3.66 2.14 -9.89
CA ALA A 113 -5.03 2.55 -9.64
C ALA A 113 -6.04 1.61 -10.30
N SER A 114 -5.70 1.09 -11.50
CA SER A 114 -6.56 0.10 -12.18
C SER A 114 -6.62 -1.21 -11.40
N THR A 115 -5.51 -1.62 -10.81
CA THR A 115 -5.47 -2.83 -9.99
C THR A 115 -6.30 -2.66 -8.73
N TRP A 116 -6.18 -1.53 -8.04
CA TRP A 116 -7.03 -1.23 -6.88
C TRP A 116 -8.50 -1.31 -7.25
N LYS A 117 -8.87 -0.70 -8.38
CA LYS A 117 -10.25 -0.69 -8.85
C LYS A 117 -10.75 -2.11 -9.13
N ALA A 118 -9.94 -2.93 -9.81
CA ALA A 118 -10.31 -4.30 -10.11
C ALA A 118 -10.49 -5.14 -8.85
N ILE A 119 -9.66 -4.93 -7.83
CA ILE A 119 -9.77 -5.63 -6.56
C ILE A 119 -11.13 -5.32 -5.91
N TRP A 120 -11.49 -4.03 -5.82
CA TRP A 120 -12.73 -3.63 -5.18
C TRP A 120 -13.96 -4.01 -5.99
N GLU A 121 -13.88 -3.97 -7.32
CA GLU A 121 -15.03 -4.28 -8.18
C GLU A 121 -15.32 -5.77 -8.27
N HIS A 122 -14.28 -6.62 -8.28
CA HIS A 122 -14.52 -8.05 -8.42
C HIS A 122 -13.51 -8.97 -7.74
N GLY A 123 -12.27 -8.50 -7.57
CA GLY A 123 -11.19 -9.39 -7.12
C GLY A 123 -11.44 -10.05 -5.77
N LEU A 124 -11.92 -9.28 -4.79
CA LEU A 124 -12.22 -9.82 -3.47
C LEU A 124 -13.43 -10.76 -3.51
N ALA A 125 -14.50 -10.34 -4.17
CA ALA A 125 -15.72 -11.17 -4.26
C ALA A 125 -15.44 -12.46 -5.01
N ASP A 126 -14.71 -12.40 -6.11
CA ASP A 126 -14.38 -13.58 -6.90
C ASP A 126 -13.52 -14.57 -6.11
N SER A 127 -12.75 -14.07 -5.16
CA SER A 127 -11.88 -14.90 -4.33
C SER A 127 -12.53 -15.34 -3.02
N GLY A 128 -13.76 -14.92 -2.78
CA GLY A 128 -14.50 -15.30 -1.57
C GLY A 128 -14.09 -14.55 -0.32
N PHE A 129 -13.35 -13.47 -0.44
CA PHE A 129 -12.94 -12.68 0.71
C PHE A 129 -13.88 -11.51 0.96
N GLN A 130 -14.04 -11.17 2.24
CA GLN A 130 -14.78 -10.00 2.66
C GLN A 130 -13.82 -9.01 3.29
N ALA A 131 -13.77 -7.79 2.75
CA ALA A 131 -12.91 -6.75 3.26
C ALA A 131 -13.36 -6.29 4.65
N LEU A 132 -12.40 -5.96 5.50
CA LEU A 132 -12.64 -5.33 6.79
C LEU A 132 -12.24 -3.86 6.71
N ASP A 133 -12.85 -3.04 7.56
CA ASP A 133 -12.37 -1.68 7.75
C ASP A 133 -10.99 -1.74 8.38
N GLY A 134 -10.11 -0.92 7.89
CA GLY A 134 -8.75 -0.85 8.41
C GLY A 134 -7.77 -0.45 7.33
N PRO A 135 -6.52 -0.24 7.70
CA PRO A 135 -5.51 0.16 6.73
C PRO A 135 -5.28 -0.91 5.68
N ALA A 136 -5.33 -0.51 4.43
CA ALA A 136 -4.92 -1.31 3.28
C ALA A 136 -3.65 -0.66 2.73
N PHE A 137 -2.79 -1.44 2.08
CA PHE A 137 -1.55 -0.83 1.64
C PHE A 137 -0.95 -1.48 0.42
N GLU A 138 -0.14 -0.68 -0.27
CA GLU A 138 0.78 -1.12 -1.31
C GLU A 138 2.10 -1.45 -0.63
N ARG A 139 2.71 -2.55 -1.01
CA ARG A 139 4.00 -2.97 -0.46
C ARG A 139 4.99 -3.11 -1.59
N TYR A 140 6.06 -2.33 -1.53
CA TYR A 140 7.13 -2.31 -2.53
C TYR A 140 8.34 -2.99 -1.92
N ASP A 141 8.62 -4.23 -2.33
CA ASP A 141 9.75 -4.94 -1.75
C ASP A 141 11.06 -4.65 -2.50
N GLU A 142 12.12 -5.35 -2.15
CA GLU A 142 13.45 -5.09 -2.70
C GLU A 142 13.54 -5.33 -4.21
N LYS A 143 12.58 -6.04 -4.79
CA LYS A 143 12.57 -6.31 -6.22
C LYS A 143 11.98 -5.16 -7.03
N PHE A 144 11.33 -4.20 -6.37
CA PHE A 144 10.76 -3.08 -7.08
C PHE A 144 11.86 -2.18 -7.61
N ASP A 145 11.83 -1.90 -8.91
CA ASP A 145 12.80 -1.03 -9.56
C ASP A 145 12.13 0.29 -9.89
N GLY A 146 12.53 1.36 -9.19
CA GLY A 146 11.96 2.69 -9.42
C GLY A 146 12.24 3.26 -10.79
N ARG A 147 13.28 2.75 -11.48
CA ARG A 147 13.60 3.24 -12.83
C ARG A 147 12.67 2.62 -13.87
N THR A 148 12.29 1.38 -13.70
CA THR A 148 11.40 0.69 -14.65
C THR A 148 9.95 0.71 -14.19
N GLY A 149 9.70 0.97 -12.89
CA GLY A 149 8.36 0.92 -12.32
C GLY A 149 7.80 -0.48 -12.22
N LEU A 150 8.66 -1.50 -12.20
CA LEU A 150 8.25 -2.91 -12.24
C LEU A 150 8.83 -3.68 -11.07
N GLY A 151 8.17 -4.78 -10.72
CA GLY A 151 8.66 -5.77 -9.77
C GLY A 151 8.21 -5.53 -8.35
N GLY A 152 8.01 -6.59 -7.59
CA GLY A 152 7.87 -6.57 -6.14
C GLY A 152 6.76 -5.73 -5.55
N LEU A 153 5.71 -5.45 -6.30
CA LEU A 153 4.61 -4.59 -5.84
C LEU A 153 3.39 -5.44 -5.54
N GLU A 154 2.87 -5.30 -4.34
CA GLU A 154 1.68 -6.03 -3.89
C GLU A 154 0.70 -5.08 -3.25
N ILE A 155 -0.59 -5.44 -3.30
CA ILE A 155 -1.66 -4.72 -2.62
C ILE A 155 -2.24 -5.63 -1.55
N TRP A 156 -2.25 -5.15 -0.32
CA TRP A 156 -2.68 -5.90 0.86
C TRP A 156 -3.98 -5.32 1.39
N ILE A 157 -5.04 -6.15 1.38
CA ILE A 157 -6.38 -5.75 1.80
C ILE A 157 -6.74 -6.51 3.08
N PRO A 158 -7.08 -5.83 4.18
CA PRO A 158 -7.50 -6.54 5.38
C PRO A 158 -8.81 -7.27 5.13
N VAL A 159 -8.86 -8.53 5.50
CA VAL A 159 -10.03 -9.37 5.22
C VAL A 159 -10.45 -10.14 6.46
N LYS A 160 -11.72 -10.48 6.47
CA LYS A 160 -12.30 -11.35 7.48
C LYS A 160 -11.91 -12.79 7.17
N VAL A 161 -11.52 -13.49 8.21
CA VAL A 161 -11.12 -14.90 8.08
C VAL A 161 -12.16 -15.80 8.75
#